data_ef7604804959f134e2828436f058f419
#
_entry.id   ef7604804959f134e2828436f058f419
#
_cell.length_a   1.000
_cell.length_b   1.000
_cell.length_c   1.000
_cell.angle_alpha   90.00
_cell.angle_beta   90.00
_cell.angle_gamma   90.00
#
_symmetry.space_group_name_H-M   'P 1'
#
loop_
_entity.id
_entity.type
_entity.pdbx_description
1 polymer ?
#
loop_
_entity_poly.entity_id
_entity_poly.type
_entity_poly.pdbx_seq_one_letter_code
_entity_poly.pdbx_strand_id
1 'polypeptide(L)'
;MKVFITRYAFYPSGIVEMEGEIDRHLFEEEHGKKETGEVYDIGEWFLDRASAVKRAEEMKEEKLASLRNKIEEIEAITFGE
;
A
#
# COMPACT_ATOMS: atom_id res chain seq x y z
N MET A 1 -9.61 14.66 -9.64
CA MET A 1 -8.82 14.91 -8.42
C MET A 1 -7.62 13.98 -8.39
N LYS A 2 -6.48 14.52 -8.04
CA LYS A 2 -5.24 13.75 -7.98
C LYS A 2 -4.97 13.27 -6.56
N VAL A 3 -4.64 12.00 -6.43
CA VAL A 3 -4.27 11.42 -5.14
C VAL A 3 -2.99 10.60 -5.28
N PHE A 4 -2.42 10.22 -4.15
CA PHE A 4 -1.21 9.41 -4.08
C PHE A 4 -1.58 8.07 -3.44
N ILE A 5 -1.31 7.00 -4.16
CA ILE A 5 -1.73 5.64 -3.78
C ILE A 5 -0.56 4.89 -3.16
N THR A 6 -0.78 4.28 -2.02
CA THR A 6 0.25 3.53 -1.29
C THR A 6 0.12 2.02 -1.42
N ARG A 7 -0.97 1.52 -2.02
CA ARG A 7 -1.21 0.08 -2.17
C ARG A 7 -0.02 -0.65 -2.78
N TYR A 8 0.66 0.00 -3.72
CA TYR A 8 1.77 -0.61 -4.45
C TYR A 8 3.13 -0.08 -4.02
N ALA A 9 3.23 0.41 -2.77
CA ALA A 9 4.45 1.06 -2.29
C ALA A 9 5.70 0.17 -2.37
N PHE A 10 5.53 -1.15 -2.25
CA PHE A 10 6.66 -2.09 -2.31
C PHE A 10 6.89 -2.68 -3.70
N TYR A 11 6.15 -2.23 -4.69
CA TYR A 11 6.38 -2.60 -6.09
C TYR A 11 7.31 -1.57 -6.74
N PRO A 12 7.88 -1.89 -7.90
CA PRO A 12 8.78 -0.94 -8.57
C PRO A 12 8.17 0.43 -8.85
N SER A 13 6.85 0.50 -9.00
CA SER A 13 6.16 1.78 -9.19
C SER A 13 6.15 2.67 -7.95
N GLY A 14 6.29 2.07 -6.76
CA GLY A 14 6.28 2.81 -5.51
C GLY A 14 4.95 3.51 -5.25
N ILE A 15 5.01 4.73 -4.73
CA ILE A 15 3.83 5.55 -4.52
C ILE A 15 3.37 6.08 -5.88
N VAL A 16 2.14 5.76 -6.27
CA VAL A 16 1.61 6.11 -7.58
C VAL A 16 0.68 7.32 -7.49
N GLU A 17 0.88 8.28 -8.37
CA GLU A 17 -0.01 9.43 -8.51
C GLU A 17 -1.12 9.05 -9.48
N MET A 18 -2.37 9.32 -9.10
CA MET A 18 -3.51 8.81 -9.84
C MET A 18 -4.65 9.82 -9.87
N GLU A 19 -5.33 9.93 -10.99
CA GLU A 19 -6.51 10.77 -11.15
C GLU A 19 -7.77 9.94 -10.93
N GLY A 20 -8.74 10.52 -10.24
CA GLY A 20 -10.02 9.88 -10.02
C GLY A 20 -10.93 10.70 -9.15
N GLU A 21 -11.96 10.08 -8.62
CA GLU A 21 -12.93 10.72 -7.76
C GLU A 21 -13.05 10.03 -6.43
N ILE A 22 -13.36 10.80 -5.41
CA ILE A 22 -13.58 10.27 -4.06
C ILE A 22 -15.07 10.28 -3.79
N ASP A 23 -15.59 9.11 -3.44
CA ASP A 23 -16.97 8.95 -3.00
C ASP A 23 -16.92 8.41 -1.58
N ARG A 24 -17.31 9.26 -0.63
CA ARG A 24 -17.21 8.97 0.81
C ARG A 24 -15.73 8.78 1.20
N HIS A 25 -15.31 7.55 1.47
CA HIS A 25 -13.92 7.25 1.81
C HIS A 25 -13.25 6.36 0.76
N LEU A 26 -13.92 6.14 -0.37
CA LEU A 26 -13.39 5.34 -1.46
C LEU A 26 -12.88 6.23 -2.58
N PHE A 27 -11.70 5.94 -3.07
CA PHE A 27 -11.16 6.58 -4.26
C PHE A 27 -11.32 5.65 -5.44
N GLU A 28 -11.94 6.14 -6.49
CA GLU A 28 -12.19 5.40 -7.70
C GLU A 28 -11.36 5.99 -8.83
N GLU A 29 -10.53 5.17 -9.43
CA GLU A 29 -9.67 5.60 -10.53
C GLU A 29 -10.49 6.00 -11.75
N GLU A 30 -10.15 7.17 -12.31
CA GLU A 30 -10.81 7.67 -13.50
C GLU A 30 -10.19 7.03 -14.74
N HIS A 31 -10.70 5.85 -15.08
CA HIS A 31 -10.29 5.16 -16.29
C HIS A 31 -11.53 4.78 -17.08
N GLY A 32 -11.88 5.65 -17.99
CA GLY A 32 -13.08 5.48 -18.79
C GLY A 32 -13.11 4.26 -19.70
N LYS A 33 -12.12 3.41 -19.65
CA LYS A 33 -12.05 2.23 -20.52
C LYS A 33 -12.08 0.91 -19.78
N LYS A 34 -12.08 0.92 -18.48
CA LYS A 34 -12.11 -0.31 -17.71
C LYS A 34 -13.49 -0.53 -17.15
N GLU A 35 -14.04 -1.70 -17.44
CA GLU A 35 -15.32 -2.10 -16.89
C GLU A 35 -15.26 -2.22 -15.38
N THR A 36 -14.06 -2.49 -14.86
CA THR A 36 -13.82 -2.56 -13.43
C THR A 36 -12.73 -1.56 -13.08
N GLY A 37 -13.11 -0.35 -12.72
CA GLY A 37 -12.19 0.63 -12.17
C GLY A 37 -11.65 0.11 -10.84
N GLU A 38 -10.38 0.37 -10.58
CA GLU A 38 -9.80 0.04 -9.29
C GLU A 38 -10.35 0.97 -8.24
N VAL A 39 -10.73 0.42 -7.10
CA VAL A 39 -11.24 1.19 -5.96
C VAL A 39 -10.25 1.06 -4.81
N TYR A 40 -9.93 2.18 -4.20
CA TYR A 40 -8.97 2.23 -3.10
C TYR A 40 -9.67 2.73 -1.85
N ASP A 41 -9.49 2.03 -0.75
CA ASP A 41 -10.12 2.38 0.52
C ASP A 41 -9.30 3.45 1.25
N ILE A 42 -9.92 4.05 2.26
CA ILE A 42 -9.22 5.01 3.11
C ILE A 42 -7.97 4.34 3.70
N GLY A 43 -6.88 5.10 3.74
CA GLY A 43 -5.60 4.54 4.16
C GLY A 43 -4.74 4.04 3.00
N GLU A 44 -5.32 3.93 1.79
CA GLU A 44 -4.59 3.57 0.58
C GLU A 44 -4.40 4.77 -0.34
N TRP A 45 -5.14 5.85 -0.15
CA TRP A 45 -5.03 7.06 -0.95
C TRP A 45 -4.86 8.28 -0.05
N PHE A 46 -4.11 9.26 -0.55
CA PHE A 46 -3.80 10.47 0.19
C PHE A 46 -3.83 11.67 -0.76
N LEU A 47 -4.28 12.81 -0.25
CA LEU A 47 -4.37 14.02 -1.05
C LEU A 47 -3.01 14.70 -1.27
N ASP A 48 -2.04 14.41 -0.41
CA ASP A 48 -0.70 14.97 -0.56
C ASP A 48 0.36 13.87 -0.48
N ARG A 49 1.49 14.13 -1.11
CA ARG A 49 2.57 13.15 -1.17
C ARG A 49 3.21 12.90 0.20
N ALA A 50 3.32 13.93 1.02
CA ALA A 50 3.95 13.79 2.34
C ALA A 50 3.21 12.77 3.21
N SER A 51 1.87 12.83 3.20
CA SER A 51 1.05 11.87 3.95
C SER A 51 1.19 10.46 3.39
N ALA A 52 1.25 10.32 2.07
CA ALA A 52 1.46 9.01 1.42
C ALA A 52 2.83 8.43 1.79
N VAL A 53 3.87 9.25 1.77
CA VAL A 53 5.22 8.83 2.15
C VAL A 53 5.24 8.38 3.60
N LYS A 54 4.61 9.13 4.50
CA LYS A 54 4.53 8.76 5.90
C LYS A 54 3.86 7.40 6.08
N ARG A 55 2.75 7.16 5.38
CA ARG A 55 2.07 5.87 5.45
C ARG A 55 2.94 4.75 4.87
N ALA A 56 3.61 5.01 3.77
CA ALA A 56 4.50 4.02 3.15
C ALA A 56 5.64 3.63 4.10
N GLU A 57 6.19 4.60 4.83
CA GLU A 57 7.23 4.33 5.82
C GLU A 57 6.70 3.48 6.97
N GLU A 58 5.49 3.76 7.43
CA GLU A 58 4.84 2.93 8.46
C GLU A 58 4.63 1.50 7.96
N MET A 59 4.15 1.34 6.73
CA MET A 59 3.96 0.04 6.12
C MET A 59 5.26 -0.73 6.01
N LYS A 60 6.34 -0.03 5.67
CA LYS A 60 7.67 -0.60 5.57
C LYS A 60 8.13 -1.15 6.93
N GLU A 61 7.94 -0.36 8.00
CA GLU A 61 8.32 -0.79 9.35
C GLU A 61 7.51 -2.00 9.79
N GLU A 62 6.21 -2.00 9.53
CA GLU A 62 5.33 -3.14 9.84
C GLU A 62 5.77 -4.39 9.09
N LYS A 63 6.12 -4.24 7.82
CA LYS A 63 6.58 -5.36 7.00
C LYS A 63 7.89 -5.91 7.48
N LEU A 64 8.84 -5.04 7.83
CA LEU A 64 10.13 -5.45 8.36
C LEU A 64 9.98 -6.20 9.67
N ALA A 65 9.12 -5.71 10.58
CA ALA A 65 8.86 -6.37 11.85
C ALA A 65 8.29 -7.77 11.63
N SER A 66 7.33 -7.89 10.71
CA SER A 66 6.72 -9.18 10.37
C SER A 66 7.76 -10.16 9.81
N LEU A 67 8.64 -9.69 8.93
CA LEU A 67 9.68 -10.52 8.33
C LEU A 67 10.72 -10.95 9.38
N ARG A 68 11.08 -10.07 10.32
CA ARG A 68 12.00 -10.41 11.41
C ARG A 68 11.43 -11.51 12.29
N ASN A 69 10.14 -11.43 12.62
CA ASN A 69 9.46 -12.49 13.39
C ASN A 69 9.48 -13.80 12.63
N LYS A 70 9.26 -13.76 11.32
CA LYS A 70 9.29 -14.95 10.48
C LYS A 70 10.68 -15.59 10.46
N ILE A 71 11.71 -14.77 10.38
CA ILE A 71 13.10 -15.26 10.43
C ILE A 71 13.36 -15.96 11.75
N GLU A 72 12.97 -15.36 12.87
CA GLU A 72 13.15 -15.95 14.20
C GLU A 72 12.43 -17.28 14.33
N GLU A 73 11.20 -17.37 13.82
CA GLU A 73 10.43 -18.61 13.83
C GLU A 73 11.14 -19.71 13.05
N ILE A 74 11.68 -19.38 11.89
CA ILE A 74 12.38 -20.34 11.04
C ILE A 74 13.69 -20.77 11.68
N GLU A 75 14.43 -19.83 12.27
CA GLU A 75 15.68 -20.14 12.95
C GLU A 75 15.50 -21.05 14.15
N ALA A 76 14.32 -20.96 14.79
CA ALA A 76 14.00 -21.79 15.95
C ALA A 76 13.63 -23.23 15.58
N ILE A 77 13.36 -23.50 14.30
CA ILE A 77 12.98 -24.84 13.86
C ILE A 77 14.19 -25.78 13.94
N THR A 78 13.97 -26.92 14.57
CA THR A 78 14.97 -27.99 14.61
C THR A 78 14.42 -29.23 13.93
N PHE A 79 15.29 -30.02 13.33
CA PHE A 79 14.88 -31.19 12.53
C PHE A 79 15.29 -32.49 13.21
N GLY A 80 14.84 -32.65 14.46
CA GLY A 80 15.07 -33.87 15.19
C GLY A 80 16.44 -33.99 15.86
N GLU A 81 17.11 -32.86 15.93
CA GLU A 81 18.45 -32.84 16.59
C GLU A 81 18.36 -32.33 18.02
#